data_7aada79fbb213d98aa0f6db3dfa6d60d
#
_entry.id   7aada79fbb213d98aa0f6db3dfa6d60d
#
_cell.length_a   1.000
_cell.length_b   1.000
_cell.length_c   1.000
_cell.angle_alpha   90.00
_cell.angle_beta   90.00
_cell.angle_gamma   90.00
#
_symmetry.space_group_name_H-M   'P 1'
#
loop_
_entity.id
_entity.type
_entity.pdbx_description
1 polymer ?
#
loop_
_entity_poly.entity_id
_entity_poly.type
_entity_poly.pdbx_seq_one_letter_code
_entity_poly.pdbx_strand_id
1 'polypeptide(L)'
;LWDIKAKRAGKPLWLLLGEMEPEELVSTLDFRYMTDALTPAEAVEILREGQKGKAERIKHLLEVGYPGYSTAPGWLGYSDEKMVALAKEETQVKGFKQIKLKVGQNIDDDLRRLAKAREAIGPDVRLAVDANQVWDVPTAIDWINKFHDFDLAWVEEPTSPDDVIGHATIARAINPIKVATGEQMQSRILYKQYLQANAFG
;
A
#
# COMPACT_ATOMS: atom_id res chain seq x y z
N LEU A 1 6.95 14.91 17.26
CA LEU A 1 6.33 16.21 17.59
C LEU A 1 4.81 16.19 17.36
N TRP A 2 4.34 15.71 16.20
CA TRP A 2 2.91 15.62 15.87
C TRP A 2 2.11 14.76 16.87
N ASP A 3 2.65 13.61 17.30
CA ASP A 3 2.04 12.76 18.31
C ASP A 3 1.87 13.50 19.65
N ILE A 4 2.87 14.28 20.05
CA ILE A 4 2.78 15.10 21.26
C ILE A 4 1.68 16.17 21.14
N LYS A 5 1.58 16.85 19.96
CA LYS A 5 0.54 17.85 19.70
C LYS A 5 -0.85 17.20 19.78
N ALA A 6 -1.03 16.02 19.16
CA ALA A 6 -2.27 15.28 19.17
C ALA A 6 -2.67 14.81 20.59
N LYS A 7 -1.75 14.25 21.36
CA LYS A 7 -1.97 13.87 22.76
C LYS A 7 -2.37 15.04 23.65
N ARG A 8 -1.72 16.21 23.48
CA ARG A 8 -2.09 17.43 24.21
C ARG A 8 -3.49 17.94 23.84
N ALA A 9 -3.92 17.73 22.60
CA ALA A 9 -5.25 18.07 22.13
C ALA A 9 -6.32 17.03 22.50
N GLY A 10 -5.93 15.88 23.10
CA GLY A 10 -6.84 14.79 23.41
C GLY A 10 -7.45 14.11 22.18
N LYS A 11 -6.75 14.15 21.03
CA LYS A 11 -7.24 13.66 19.73
C LYS A 11 -6.24 12.69 19.11
N PRO A 12 -6.70 11.69 18.35
CA PRO A 12 -5.80 10.94 17.48
C PRO A 12 -5.23 11.85 16.39
N LEU A 13 -4.00 11.56 15.94
CA LEU A 13 -3.27 12.42 15.00
C LEU A 13 -4.04 12.69 13.71
N TRP A 14 -4.68 11.66 13.15
CA TRP A 14 -5.44 11.79 11.90
C TRP A 14 -6.60 12.79 12.04
N LEU A 15 -7.27 12.82 13.18
CA LEU A 15 -8.36 13.75 13.46
C LEU A 15 -7.83 15.18 13.68
N LEU A 16 -6.73 15.32 14.42
CA LEU A 16 -6.08 16.62 14.58
C LEU A 16 -5.71 17.25 13.23
N LEU A 17 -5.06 16.47 12.37
CA LEU A 17 -4.68 16.95 11.03
C LEU A 17 -5.91 17.21 10.14
N GLY A 18 -6.91 16.33 10.22
CA GLY A 18 -8.16 16.48 9.46
C GLY A 18 -8.98 17.71 9.85
N GLU A 19 -8.85 18.21 11.09
CA GLU A 19 -9.56 19.40 11.58
C GLU A 19 -8.79 20.71 11.34
N MET A 20 -7.50 20.64 11.00
CA MET A 20 -6.73 21.85 10.67
C MET A 20 -7.30 22.52 9.42
N GLU A 21 -7.25 23.87 9.40
CA GLU A 21 -7.56 24.61 8.19
C GLU A 21 -6.50 24.32 7.11
N PRO A 22 -6.89 24.26 5.83
CA PRO A 22 -5.97 23.97 4.72
C PRO A 22 -4.68 24.79 4.73
N GLU A 23 -4.80 26.09 4.95
CA GLU A 23 -3.68 27.02 5.01
C GLU A 23 -2.74 26.74 6.18
N GLU A 24 -3.31 26.42 7.35
CA GLU A 24 -2.53 26.06 8.53
C GLU A 24 -1.73 24.78 8.27
N LEU A 25 -2.39 23.75 7.75
CA LEU A 25 -1.72 22.48 7.46
C LEU A 25 -0.61 22.66 6.42
N VAL A 26 -0.88 23.36 5.32
CA VAL A 26 0.10 23.61 4.26
C VAL A 26 1.28 24.42 4.77
N SER A 27 1.07 25.39 5.68
CA SER A 27 2.16 26.19 6.28
C SER A 27 3.17 25.35 7.07
N THR A 28 2.81 24.13 7.47
CA THR A 28 3.72 23.21 8.18
C THR A 28 4.60 22.36 7.25
N LEU A 29 4.37 22.44 5.93
CA LEU A 29 5.06 21.62 4.94
C LEU A 29 6.17 22.44 4.25
N ASP A 30 7.28 21.78 3.96
CA ASP A 30 8.35 22.36 3.15
C ASP A 30 8.19 21.92 1.69
N PHE A 31 7.89 22.85 0.81
CA PHE A 31 7.69 22.64 -0.64
C PHE A 31 8.99 22.75 -1.46
N ARG A 32 10.14 22.94 -0.80
CA ARG A 32 11.42 22.94 -1.50
C ARG A 32 11.58 21.68 -2.35
N TYR A 33 11.94 21.86 -3.60
CA TYR A 33 12.10 20.80 -4.60
C TYR A 33 10.81 20.09 -5.02
N MET A 34 9.65 20.66 -4.69
CA MET A 34 8.34 20.08 -5.01
C MET A 34 7.52 20.97 -5.97
N THR A 35 7.86 22.25 -6.10
CA THR A 35 7.04 23.26 -6.77
C THR A 35 6.86 23.07 -8.28
N ASP A 36 7.65 22.21 -8.89
CA ASP A 36 7.48 21.74 -10.27
C ASP A 36 6.35 20.69 -10.42
N ALA A 37 5.90 20.09 -9.31
CA ALA A 37 4.83 19.10 -9.28
C ALA A 37 3.62 19.51 -8.43
N LEU A 38 3.86 20.26 -7.36
CA LEU A 38 2.81 20.73 -6.45
C LEU A 38 3.26 22.02 -5.76
N THR A 39 2.54 23.09 -5.98
CA THR A 39 2.74 24.38 -5.29
C THR A 39 1.97 24.44 -3.97
N PRO A 40 2.35 25.32 -3.02
CA PRO A 40 1.55 25.54 -1.81
C PRO A 40 0.08 25.95 -2.10
N ALA A 41 -0.14 26.74 -3.13
CA ALA A 41 -1.49 27.17 -3.50
C ALA A 41 -2.35 26.00 -4.00
N GLU A 42 -1.81 25.16 -4.87
CA GLU A 42 -2.49 23.93 -5.33
C GLU A 42 -2.77 22.98 -4.18
N ALA A 43 -1.83 22.82 -3.25
CA ALA A 43 -2.03 21.99 -2.06
C ALA A 43 -3.18 22.48 -1.18
N VAL A 44 -3.32 23.82 -1.01
CA VAL A 44 -4.47 24.42 -0.31
C VAL A 44 -5.77 24.09 -1.04
N GLU A 45 -5.83 24.24 -2.36
CA GLU A 45 -7.05 23.93 -3.13
C GLU A 45 -7.43 22.44 -3.04
N ILE A 46 -6.47 21.53 -3.13
CA ILE A 46 -6.72 20.09 -2.93
C ILE A 46 -7.33 19.82 -1.55
N LEU A 47 -6.80 20.47 -0.51
CA LEU A 47 -7.33 20.30 0.85
C LEU A 47 -8.71 20.93 1.02
N ARG A 48 -8.97 22.09 0.38
CA ARG A 48 -10.30 22.71 0.37
C ARG A 48 -11.36 21.82 -0.29
N GLU A 49 -11.05 21.23 -1.45
CA GLU A 49 -11.90 20.22 -2.06
C GLU A 49 -12.14 19.03 -1.12
N GLY A 50 -11.11 18.62 -0.41
CA GLY A 50 -11.18 17.56 0.61
C GLY A 50 -12.08 17.91 1.81
N GLN A 51 -12.49 19.17 2.02
CA GLN A 51 -13.47 19.52 3.07
C GLN A 51 -14.88 19.02 2.73
N LYS A 52 -15.21 18.86 1.45
CA LYS A 52 -16.52 18.35 1.04
C LYS A 52 -16.73 16.93 1.57
N GLY A 53 -17.83 16.71 2.28
CA GLY A 53 -18.14 15.41 2.91
C GLY A 53 -17.19 14.98 4.04
N LYS A 54 -16.40 15.90 4.60
CA LYS A 54 -15.45 15.59 5.68
C LYS A 54 -16.14 15.04 6.93
N ALA A 55 -17.27 15.62 7.31
CA ALA A 55 -17.99 15.21 8.50
C ALA A 55 -18.47 13.76 8.42
N GLU A 56 -18.99 13.36 7.24
CA GLU A 56 -19.44 11.99 6.99
C GLU A 56 -18.28 11.01 7.00
N ARG A 57 -17.12 11.38 6.42
CA ARG A 57 -15.92 10.54 6.46
C ARG A 57 -15.37 10.38 7.88
N ILE A 58 -15.34 11.46 8.67
CA ILE A 58 -14.93 11.39 10.08
C ILE A 58 -15.88 10.47 10.86
N LYS A 59 -17.19 10.65 10.68
CA LYS A 59 -18.20 9.79 11.33
C LYS A 59 -17.97 8.32 10.95
N HIS A 60 -17.81 8.03 9.68
CA HIS A 60 -17.54 6.67 9.19
C HIS A 60 -16.27 6.08 9.83
N LEU A 61 -15.17 6.83 9.86
CA LEU A 61 -13.91 6.36 10.45
C LEU A 61 -14.02 6.12 11.96
N LEU A 62 -14.82 6.89 12.67
CA LEU A 62 -15.06 6.69 14.10
C LEU A 62 -15.95 5.46 14.38
N GLU A 63 -16.90 5.15 13.50
CA GLU A 63 -17.82 4.03 13.65
C GLU A 63 -17.23 2.70 13.16
N VAL A 64 -16.53 2.70 12.04
CA VAL A 64 -16.10 1.49 11.31
C VAL A 64 -14.59 1.28 11.38
N GLY A 65 -13.81 2.35 11.52
CA GLY A 65 -12.36 2.34 11.41
C GLY A 65 -11.87 2.44 9.95
N TYR A 66 -10.55 2.47 9.78
CA TYR A 66 -9.89 2.41 8.48
C TYR A 66 -9.63 0.94 8.09
N PRO A 67 -9.90 0.53 6.84
CA PRO A 67 -9.65 -0.84 6.42
C PRO A 67 -8.18 -1.22 6.55
N GLY A 68 -7.92 -2.34 7.21
CA GLY A 68 -6.60 -2.94 7.31
C GLY A 68 -6.53 -4.28 6.58
N TYR A 69 -5.32 -4.79 6.40
CA TYR A 69 -5.07 -6.14 5.92
C TYR A 69 -4.15 -6.88 6.88
N SER A 70 -4.15 -8.23 6.80
CA SER A 70 -3.29 -9.04 7.64
C SER A 70 -2.12 -9.63 6.87
N THR A 71 -0.94 -9.62 7.49
CA THR A 71 0.27 -10.30 6.99
C THR A 71 0.55 -11.59 7.74
N ALA A 72 -0.25 -11.94 8.75
CA ALA A 72 -0.04 -13.09 9.61
C ALA A 72 0.15 -14.42 8.85
N PRO A 73 -0.62 -14.73 7.76
CA PRO A 73 -0.44 -15.96 7.00
C PRO A 73 0.77 -15.92 6.06
N GLY A 74 1.37 -14.76 5.84
CA GLY A 74 2.21 -14.48 4.67
C GLY A 74 3.66 -14.88 4.77
N TRP A 75 4.17 -15.22 5.93
CA TRP A 75 5.60 -15.43 6.11
C TRP A 75 6.15 -16.60 5.32
N LEU A 76 7.34 -16.40 4.73
CA LEU A 76 8.12 -17.46 4.09
C LEU A 76 8.54 -18.50 5.15
N GLY A 77 8.63 -19.76 4.73
CA GLY A 77 8.99 -20.86 5.64
C GLY A 77 7.85 -21.42 6.50
N TYR A 78 6.63 -20.87 6.41
CA TYR A 78 5.48 -21.56 6.99
C TYR A 78 5.10 -22.77 6.12
N SER A 79 4.67 -23.87 6.78
CA SER A 79 4.04 -24.96 6.04
C SER A 79 2.72 -24.49 5.40
N ASP A 80 2.30 -25.18 4.36
CA ASP A 80 1.03 -24.86 3.67
C ASP A 80 -0.16 -24.93 4.64
N GLU A 81 -0.17 -25.92 5.55
CA GLU A 81 -1.24 -26.10 6.55
C GLU A 81 -1.30 -24.91 7.49
N LYS A 82 -0.15 -24.42 7.97
CA LYS A 82 -0.08 -23.26 8.86
C LYS A 82 -0.54 -21.99 8.14
N MET A 83 -0.07 -21.77 6.91
CA MET A 83 -0.45 -20.63 6.10
C MET A 83 -1.97 -20.61 5.85
N VAL A 84 -2.54 -21.73 5.42
CA VAL A 84 -3.98 -21.89 5.17
C VAL A 84 -4.81 -21.67 6.45
N ALA A 85 -4.37 -22.26 7.57
CA ALA A 85 -5.06 -22.11 8.85
C ALA A 85 -5.10 -20.63 9.28
N LEU A 86 -3.97 -19.91 9.19
CA LEU A 86 -3.89 -18.48 9.49
C LEU A 86 -4.70 -17.66 8.51
N ALA A 87 -4.66 -17.95 7.20
CA ALA A 87 -5.47 -17.24 6.22
C ALA A 87 -6.96 -17.32 6.52
N LYS A 88 -7.46 -18.49 6.88
CA LYS A 88 -8.85 -18.70 7.30
C LYS A 88 -9.17 -17.99 8.62
N GLU A 89 -8.29 -18.06 9.61
CA GLU A 89 -8.47 -17.35 10.88
C GLU A 89 -8.60 -15.85 10.67
N GLU A 90 -7.67 -15.24 9.91
CA GLU A 90 -7.67 -13.81 9.66
C GLU A 90 -8.92 -13.36 8.89
N THR A 91 -9.35 -14.10 7.89
CA THR A 91 -10.44 -13.67 7.00
C THR A 91 -11.83 -14.08 7.49
N GLN A 92 -11.99 -15.30 8.02
CA GLN A 92 -13.28 -15.85 8.40
C GLN A 92 -13.65 -15.58 9.85
N VAL A 93 -12.63 -15.51 10.75
CA VAL A 93 -12.87 -15.30 12.18
C VAL A 93 -12.66 -13.83 12.55
N LYS A 94 -11.53 -13.22 12.15
CA LYS A 94 -11.21 -11.82 12.46
C LYS A 94 -11.82 -10.83 11.47
N GLY A 95 -12.30 -11.30 10.32
CA GLY A 95 -13.05 -10.48 9.35
C GLY A 95 -12.21 -9.60 8.44
N PHE A 96 -10.89 -9.81 8.36
CA PHE A 96 -10.06 -9.10 7.39
C PHE A 96 -10.53 -9.35 5.95
N LYS A 97 -10.62 -8.30 5.16
CA LYS A 97 -11.03 -8.36 3.75
C LYS A 97 -9.85 -8.42 2.79
N GLN A 98 -8.65 -8.50 3.33
CA GLN A 98 -7.43 -8.63 2.56
C GLN A 98 -6.32 -9.27 3.39
N ILE A 99 -5.49 -10.09 2.72
CA ILE A 99 -4.23 -10.62 3.27
C ILE A 99 -3.07 -10.33 2.30
N LYS A 100 -1.84 -10.37 2.83
CA LYS A 100 -0.62 -10.22 2.03
C LYS A 100 0.34 -11.36 2.33
N LEU A 101 0.90 -11.98 1.27
CA LEU A 101 1.90 -13.04 1.35
C LEU A 101 3.28 -12.53 0.93
N LYS A 102 4.33 -13.01 1.57
CA LYS A 102 5.71 -12.84 1.09
C LYS A 102 5.98 -13.82 -0.06
N VAL A 103 6.69 -13.33 -1.08
CA VAL A 103 7.07 -14.07 -2.29
C VAL A 103 8.53 -13.77 -2.67
N GLY A 104 9.06 -14.46 -3.68
CA GLY A 104 10.31 -14.08 -4.33
C GLY A 104 11.49 -15.00 -4.06
N GLN A 105 11.35 -16.07 -3.28
CA GLN A 105 12.43 -17.03 -3.06
C GLN A 105 12.45 -18.17 -4.09
N ASN A 106 11.28 -18.69 -4.44
CA ASN A 106 11.14 -19.78 -5.39
C ASN A 106 9.80 -19.68 -6.09
N ILE A 107 9.79 -19.63 -7.42
CA ILE A 107 8.59 -19.40 -8.21
C ILE A 107 7.54 -20.52 -8.06
N ASP A 108 7.97 -21.78 -8.00
CA ASP A 108 7.06 -22.93 -7.88
C ASP A 108 6.40 -22.93 -6.49
N ASP A 109 7.16 -22.60 -5.45
CA ASP A 109 6.63 -22.42 -4.10
C ASP A 109 5.65 -21.24 -4.03
N ASP A 110 5.97 -20.12 -4.65
CA ASP A 110 5.11 -18.94 -4.65
C ASP A 110 3.78 -19.25 -5.36
N LEU A 111 3.81 -19.89 -6.53
CA LEU A 111 2.60 -20.31 -7.25
C LEU A 111 1.75 -21.28 -6.42
N ARG A 112 2.38 -22.30 -5.80
CA ARG A 112 1.69 -23.25 -4.93
C ARG A 112 1.03 -22.55 -3.74
N ARG A 113 1.76 -21.63 -3.07
CA ARG A 113 1.26 -20.91 -1.89
C ARG A 113 0.13 -19.95 -2.28
N LEU A 114 0.25 -19.25 -3.40
CA LEU A 114 -0.80 -18.38 -3.92
C LEU A 114 -2.09 -19.14 -4.24
N ALA A 115 -1.97 -20.31 -4.89
CA ALA A 115 -3.13 -21.16 -5.19
C ALA A 115 -3.85 -21.59 -3.92
N LYS A 116 -3.10 -22.10 -2.91
CA LYS A 116 -3.66 -22.52 -1.63
C LYS A 116 -4.27 -21.38 -0.83
N ALA A 117 -3.65 -20.20 -0.86
CA ALA A 117 -4.17 -19.01 -0.19
C ALA A 117 -5.49 -18.56 -0.85
N ARG A 118 -5.52 -18.46 -2.18
CA ARG A 118 -6.71 -18.08 -2.93
C ARG A 118 -7.86 -19.07 -2.70
N GLU A 119 -7.59 -20.36 -2.72
CA GLU A 119 -8.58 -21.40 -2.37
C GLU A 119 -9.12 -21.21 -0.94
N ALA A 120 -8.23 -20.93 0.02
CA ALA A 120 -8.59 -20.80 1.43
C ALA A 120 -9.45 -19.57 1.73
N ILE A 121 -9.18 -18.42 1.06
CA ILE A 121 -9.86 -17.14 1.34
C ILE A 121 -11.05 -16.87 0.42
N GLY A 122 -11.18 -17.61 -0.69
CA GLY A 122 -12.23 -17.39 -1.69
C GLY A 122 -11.99 -16.15 -2.56
N PRO A 123 -12.92 -15.86 -3.50
CA PRO A 123 -12.75 -14.77 -4.47
C PRO A 123 -12.99 -13.38 -3.89
N ASP A 124 -13.76 -13.24 -2.81
CA ASP A 124 -14.19 -11.94 -2.28
C ASP A 124 -13.14 -11.28 -1.37
N VAL A 125 -12.13 -12.02 -0.94
CA VAL A 125 -11.02 -11.50 -0.13
C VAL A 125 -9.87 -11.10 -1.03
N ARG A 126 -9.40 -9.87 -0.90
CA ARG A 126 -8.26 -9.38 -1.68
C ARG A 126 -6.98 -10.08 -1.25
N LEU A 127 -6.16 -10.44 -2.24
CA LEU A 127 -4.85 -11.04 -2.04
C LEU A 127 -3.78 -10.08 -2.59
N ALA A 128 -2.76 -9.79 -1.80
CA ALA A 128 -1.59 -9.04 -2.21
C ALA A 128 -0.32 -9.85 -1.96
N VAL A 129 0.76 -9.48 -2.63
CA VAL A 129 2.07 -10.08 -2.39
C VAL A 129 3.13 -9.02 -2.16
N ASP A 130 4.22 -9.41 -1.49
CA ASP A 130 5.34 -8.55 -1.16
C ASP A 130 6.65 -9.31 -1.44
N ALA A 131 7.42 -8.78 -2.38
CA ALA A 131 8.68 -9.37 -2.81
C ALA A 131 9.90 -8.84 -2.03
N ASN A 132 9.73 -7.78 -1.23
CA ASN A 132 10.81 -7.16 -0.45
C ASN A 132 12.09 -6.92 -1.27
N GLN A 133 11.94 -6.36 -2.47
CA GLN A 133 13.04 -5.87 -3.33
C GLN A 133 13.95 -6.97 -3.89
N VAL A 134 13.49 -8.24 -3.93
CA VAL A 134 14.36 -9.38 -4.22
C VAL A 134 14.68 -9.55 -5.71
N TRP A 135 13.88 -8.96 -6.60
CA TRP A 135 14.01 -9.16 -8.04
C TRP A 135 14.72 -8.01 -8.76
N ASP A 136 15.42 -8.32 -9.84
CA ASP A 136 15.67 -7.36 -10.89
C ASP A 136 14.42 -7.16 -11.78
N VAL A 137 14.44 -6.13 -12.63
CA VAL A 137 13.27 -5.76 -13.44
C VAL A 137 12.79 -6.89 -14.37
N PRO A 138 13.66 -7.60 -15.14
CA PRO A 138 13.23 -8.70 -15.98
C PRO A 138 12.61 -9.85 -15.19
N THR A 139 13.22 -10.23 -14.07
CA THR A 139 12.72 -11.31 -13.21
C THR A 139 11.38 -10.93 -12.58
N ALA A 140 11.22 -9.70 -12.10
CA ALA A 140 9.96 -9.21 -11.58
C ALA A 140 8.82 -9.34 -12.60
N ILE A 141 9.06 -8.91 -13.83
CA ILE A 141 8.06 -8.99 -14.92
C ILE A 141 7.71 -10.45 -15.22
N ASP A 142 8.71 -11.32 -15.38
CA ASP A 142 8.49 -12.74 -15.67
C ASP A 142 7.69 -13.45 -14.57
N TRP A 143 8.05 -13.23 -13.30
CA TRP A 143 7.39 -13.88 -12.17
C TRP A 143 5.98 -13.35 -11.93
N ILE A 144 5.81 -12.04 -11.92
CA ILE A 144 4.50 -11.43 -11.66
C ILE A 144 3.49 -11.80 -12.77
N ASN A 145 3.93 -11.91 -14.02
CA ASN A 145 3.05 -12.37 -15.10
C ASN A 145 2.52 -13.80 -14.89
N LYS A 146 3.23 -14.65 -14.14
CA LYS A 146 2.74 -15.99 -13.75
C LYS A 146 1.70 -15.93 -12.62
N PHE A 147 1.54 -14.78 -11.97
CA PHE A 147 0.57 -14.59 -10.88
C PHE A 147 -0.81 -14.09 -11.35
N HIS A 148 -1.01 -13.85 -12.65
CA HIS A 148 -2.26 -13.28 -13.17
C HIS A 148 -3.53 -14.04 -12.77
N ASP A 149 -3.46 -15.36 -12.67
CA ASP A 149 -4.61 -16.21 -12.33
C ASP A 149 -5.06 -16.08 -10.86
N PHE A 150 -4.29 -15.39 -10.03
CA PHE A 150 -4.59 -15.26 -8.58
C PHE A 150 -5.34 -13.99 -8.21
N ASP A 151 -5.70 -13.13 -9.16
CA ASP A 151 -6.42 -11.86 -8.93
C ASP A 151 -5.77 -11.04 -7.81
N LEU A 152 -4.50 -10.67 -8.01
CA LEU A 152 -3.75 -9.91 -7.03
C LEU A 152 -4.16 -8.45 -7.00
N ALA A 153 -4.37 -7.91 -5.80
CA ALA A 153 -4.63 -6.51 -5.58
C ALA A 153 -3.41 -5.63 -5.90
N TRP A 154 -2.22 -6.08 -5.47
CA TRP A 154 -0.93 -5.47 -5.82
C TRP A 154 0.23 -6.42 -5.58
N VAL A 155 1.36 -6.09 -6.17
CA VAL A 155 2.69 -6.59 -5.83
C VAL A 155 3.47 -5.45 -5.17
N GLU A 156 3.98 -5.68 -3.97
CA GLU A 156 4.72 -4.71 -3.17
C GLU A 156 6.22 -4.91 -3.33
N GLU A 157 6.95 -3.80 -3.48
CA GLU A 157 8.41 -3.75 -3.59
C GLU A 157 9.01 -4.80 -4.54
N PRO A 158 8.63 -4.81 -5.84
CA PRO A 158 9.14 -5.83 -6.77
C PRO A 158 10.65 -5.74 -7.01
N THR A 159 11.24 -4.54 -6.94
CA THR A 159 12.66 -4.29 -7.17
C THR A 159 13.19 -3.21 -6.21
N SER A 160 14.44 -2.77 -6.42
CA SER A 160 15.08 -1.76 -5.56
C SER A 160 14.23 -0.50 -5.39
N PRO A 161 14.05 0.01 -4.15
CA PRO A 161 13.26 1.22 -3.89
C PRO A 161 13.87 2.49 -4.50
N ASP A 162 15.12 2.45 -4.94
CA ASP A 162 15.79 3.57 -5.60
C ASP A 162 15.60 3.54 -7.13
N ASP A 163 15.07 2.46 -7.70
CA ASP A 163 14.85 2.29 -9.14
C ASP A 163 13.45 2.73 -9.59
N VAL A 164 13.26 4.05 -9.70
CA VAL A 164 12.00 4.66 -10.16
C VAL A 164 11.60 4.16 -11.55
N ILE A 165 12.56 4.10 -12.47
CA ILE A 165 12.30 3.70 -13.87
C ILE A 165 12.04 2.20 -13.97
N GLY A 166 12.73 1.40 -13.18
CA GLY A 166 12.46 -0.03 -13.06
C GLY A 166 11.04 -0.30 -12.58
N HIS A 167 10.60 0.36 -11.51
CA HIS A 167 9.21 0.25 -11.03
C HIS A 167 8.20 0.66 -12.11
N ALA A 168 8.43 1.78 -12.81
CA ALA A 168 7.55 2.22 -13.90
C ALA A 168 7.51 1.21 -15.06
N THR A 169 8.62 0.55 -15.35
CA THR A 169 8.70 -0.49 -16.37
C THR A 169 7.91 -1.73 -15.96
N ILE A 170 8.09 -2.18 -14.71
CA ILE A 170 7.33 -3.29 -14.13
C ILE A 170 5.84 -2.96 -14.16
N ALA A 171 5.43 -1.80 -13.63
CA ALA A 171 4.02 -1.39 -13.55
C ALA A 171 3.30 -1.43 -14.91
N ARG A 172 3.97 -1.01 -15.97
CA ARG A 172 3.42 -1.11 -17.34
C ARG A 172 3.28 -2.54 -17.83
N ALA A 173 4.27 -3.39 -17.50
CA ALA A 173 4.35 -4.75 -18.03
C ALA A 173 3.41 -5.74 -17.33
N ILE A 174 3.01 -5.49 -16.10
CA ILE A 174 2.19 -6.40 -15.28
C ILE A 174 0.72 -5.99 -15.17
N ASN A 175 0.31 -4.92 -15.88
CA ASN A 175 -1.08 -4.47 -15.85
C ASN A 175 -2.04 -5.64 -16.19
N PRO A 176 -3.13 -5.87 -15.44
CA PRO A 176 -3.79 -4.96 -14.48
C PRO A 176 -3.30 -5.04 -13.03
N ILE A 177 -2.36 -5.92 -12.68
CA ILE A 177 -1.82 -5.99 -11.32
C ILE A 177 -1.12 -4.66 -10.99
N LYS A 178 -1.39 -4.11 -9.79
CA LYS A 178 -0.82 -2.84 -9.34
C LYS A 178 0.55 -3.05 -8.68
N VAL A 179 1.40 -2.05 -8.78
CA VAL A 179 2.64 -1.97 -7.98
C VAL A 179 2.38 -1.13 -6.75
N ALA A 180 2.79 -1.62 -5.59
CA ALA A 180 2.84 -0.87 -4.33
C ALA A 180 4.31 -0.75 -3.88
N THR A 181 4.67 0.41 -3.34
CA THR A 181 5.99 0.65 -2.77
C THR A 181 5.94 1.89 -1.89
N GLY A 182 6.99 2.16 -1.10
CA GLY A 182 7.10 3.39 -0.34
C GLY A 182 7.68 3.23 1.06
N GLU A 183 7.67 2.05 1.66
CA GLU A 183 8.17 1.87 3.03
C GLU A 183 9.68 2.19 3.16
N GLN A 184 10.45 2.07 2.07
CA GLN A 184 11.87 2.38 2.00
C GLN A 184 12.16 3.76 1.38
N MET A 185 11.14 4.53 0.99
CA MET A 185 11.35 5.85 0.39
C MET A 185 11.81 6.88 1.43
N GLN A 186 12.96 7.49 1.20
CA GLN A 186 13.64 8.38 2.14
C GLN A 186 13.07 9.80 2.17
N SER A 187 12.38 10.25 1.13
CA SER A 187 11.96 11.65 1.02
C SER A 187 10.74 11.85 0.10
N ARG A 188 10.05 12.97 0.31
CA ARG A 188 8.97 13.43 -0.57
C ARG A 188 9.39 13.62 -2.02
N ILE A 189 10.68 13.88 -2.28
CA ILE A 189 11.20 14.05 -3.64
C ILE A 189 11.18 12.72 -4.38
N LEU A 190 11.53 11.63 -3.71
CA LEU A 190 11.45 10.30 -4.29
C LEU A 190 9.99 9.93 -4.61
N TYR A 191 9.06 10.19 -3.68
CA TYR A 191 7.61 10.03 -3.96
C TYR A 191 7.15 10.82 -5.18
N LYS A 192 7.58 12.11 -5.30
CA LYS A 192 7.29 12.93 -6.48
C LYS A 192 7.75 12.24 -7.78
N GLN A 193 8.99 11.73 -7.80
CA GLN A 193 9.54 11.06 -8.98
C GLN A 193 8.77 9.79 -9.34
N TYR A 194 8.40 8.99 -8.36
CA TYR A 194 7.58 7.80 -8.57
C TYR A 194 6.20 8.15 -9.16
N LEU A 195 5.54 9.16 -8.64
CA LEU A 195 4.25 9.65 -9.16
C LEU A 195 4.38 10.18 -10.59
N GLN A 196 5.40 10.99 -10.88
CA GLN A 196 5.66 11.52 -12.22
C GLN A 196 5.99 10.42 -13.24
N ALA A 197 6.61 9.33 -12.80
CA ALA A 197 6.94 8.18 -13.65
C ALA A 197 5.76 7.20 -13.82
N ASN A 198 4.64 7.38 -13.11
CA ASN A 198 3.56 6.39 -12.99
C ASN A 198 4.10 5.01 -12.57
N ALA A 199 4.96 5.00 -11.56
CA ALA A 199 5.69 3.82 -11.13
C ALA A 199 4.94 2.95 -10.11
N PHE A 200 3.81 3.43 -9.59
CA PHE A 200 2.87 2.69 -8.76
C PHE A 200 1.43 3.19 -8.99
N GLY A 201 0.42 2.42 -8.55
CA GLY A 201 -0.99 2.77 -8.81
C GLY A 201 -1.95 2.33 -7.73
#